data_193d1c2691388694063e03d6300484cf
#
_entry.id   193d1c2691388694063e03d6300484cf
#
_cell.length_a   1.000
_cell.length_b   1.000
_cell.length_c   1.000
_cell.angle_alpha   90.00
_cell.angle_beta   90.00
_cell.angle_gamma   90.00
#
_symmetry.space_group_name_H-M   'P 1'
#
loop_
_entity.id
_entity.type
_entity.pdbx_description
1 polymer ?
#
loop_
_entity_poly.entity_id
_entity_poly.type
_entity_poly.pdbx_seq_one_letter_code
_entity_poly.pdbx_strand_id
1 'polypeptide(L)'
;MKKFAVVTAIVLLVFFAALLVFLMPAHLQVRKVEPALPSVESLRGLLHLENTPARVSFVASSSQQTDSFVLGHSSVLVEWSNGDIVMIDAGMDETAAIEFGKLIQSVMGGGEPEVHGTIASLLGERIMQVKAVGFTHLHIDHTQGILNFCAARGEGVRLLQSSYQRDLHNFNTTKGAELVSESCLEPTFSEGGGLMSFDQYPGLAMYPLGGHTPGSTLFAVADGDRLLLFSGDITNSKADLIEDRPKPLVYSYLMVPENTKRTALLRDWLGELDEHDDIEVVVSHDVDNMRAVLQAF
;
A
#
# COMPACT_ATOMS: atom_id res chain seq x y z
N MET A 1 -46.91 -21.15 -4.15
CA MET A 1 -45.69 -21.00 -4.95
C MET A 1 -45.52 -19.59 -5.57
N LYS A 2 -46.49 -19.07 -6.39
CA LYS A 2 -46.33 -17.73 -7.03
C LYS A 2 -46.12 -16.58 -6.07
N LYS A 3 -46.88 -16.50 -4.94
CA LYS A 3 -46.69 -15.43 -3.93
C LYS A 3 -45.32 -15.49 -3.25
N PHE A 4 -44.79 -16.66 -2.95
CA PHE A 4 -43.48 -16.83 -2.37
C PHE A 4 -42.39 -16.36 -3.35
N ALA A 5 -42.46 -16.75 -4.63
CA ALA A 5 -41.52 -16.30 -5.65
C ALA A 5 -41.53 -14.77 -5.83
N VAL A 6 -42.68 -14.11 -5.77
CA VAL A 6 -42.78 -12.64 -5.84
C VAL A 6 -42.13 -11.96 -4.63
N VAL A 7 -42.40 -12.48 -3.42
CA VAL A 7 -41.78 -11.92 -2.20
C VAL A 7 -40.27 -12.08 -2.24
N THR A 8 -39.75 -13.23 -2.62
CA THR A 8 -38.31 -13.48 -2.77
C THR A 8 -37.69 -12.54 -3.79
N ALA A 9 -38.33 -12.31 -4.94
CA ALA A 9 -37.84 -11.39 -5.96
C ALA A 9 -37.76 -9.93 -5.44
N ILE A 10 -38.79 -9.49 -4.69
CA ILE A 10 -38.80 -8.15 -4.08
C ILE A 10 -37.69 -8.02 -3.04
N VAL A 11 -37.47 -9.01 -2.18
CA VAL A 11 -36.40 -9.00 -1.17
C VAL A 11 -35.03 -8.92 -1.84
N LEU A 12 -34.79 -9.70 -2.88
CA LEU A 12 -33.55 -9.65 -3.65
C LEU A 12 -33.36 -8.28 -4.32
N LEU A 13 -34.40 -7.71 -4.92
CA LEU A 13 -34.34 -6.40 -5.54
C LEU A 13 -33.98 -5.30 -4.52
N VAL A 14 -34.62 -5.33 -3.36
CA VAL A 14 -34.32 -4.38 -2.27
C VAL A 14 -32.90 -4.55 -1.77
N PHE A 15 -32.44 -5.78 -1.60
CA PHE A 15 -31.06 -6.07 -1.19
C PHE A 15 -30.03 -5.53 -2.20
N PHE A 16 -30.24 -5.81 -3.50
CA PHE A 16 -29.33 -5.31 -4.55
C PHE A 16 -29.38 -3.77 -4.66
N ALA A 17 -30.56 -3.16 -4.51
CA ALA A 17 -30.65 -1.70 -4.50
C ALA A 17 -29.90 -1.10 -3.31
N ALA A 18 -30.04 -1.66 -2.11
CA ALA A 18 -29.30 -1.24 -0.93
C ALA A 18 -27.77 -1.38 -1.10
N LEU A 19 -27.33 -2.50 -1.66
CA LEU A 19 -25.92 -2.77 -1.96
C LEU A 19 -25.36 -1.75 -2.97
N LEU A 20 -26.10 -1.45 -4.02
CA LEU A 20 -25.72 -0.41 -4.99
C LEU A 20 -25.60 0.97 -4.34
N VAL A 21 -26.56 1.37 -3.50
CA VAL A 21 -26.53 2.65 -2.79
C VAL A 21 -25.32 2.71 -1.86
N PHE A 22 -24.95 1.62 -1.21
CA PHE A 22 -23.77 1.54 -0.34
C PHE A 22 -22.45 1.62 -1.10
N LEU A 23 -22.30 0.86 -2.19
CA LEU A 23 -21.04 0.75 -2.93
C LEU A 23 -20.78 1.91 -3.91
N MET A 24 -21.85 2.47 -4.52
CA MET A 24 -21.72 3.47 -5.58
C MET A 24 -20.93 4.71 -5.16
N PRO A 25 -21.09 5.32 -3.97
CA PRO A 25 -20.29 6.48 -3.57
C PRO A 25 -18.79 6.20 -3.59
N ALA A 26 -18.36 5.03 -3.10
CA ALA A 26 -16.96 4.64 -3.09
C ALA A 26 -16.40 4.45 -4.52
N HIS A 27 -17.14 3.77 -5.39
CA HIS A 27 -16.77 3.65 -6.81
C HIS A 27 -16.70 4.98 -7.54
N LEU A 28 -17.61 5.91 -7.27
CA LEU A 28 -17.58 7.25 -7.86
C LEU A 28 -16.41 8.08 -7.32
N GLN A 29 -16.04 7.88 -6.06
CA GLN A 29 -14.92 8.58 -5.46
C GLN A 29 -13.58 8.14 -6.08
N VAL A 30 -13.30 6.83 -6.13
CA VAL A 30 -12.04 6.30 -6.65
C VAL A 30 -11.83 6.64 -8.14
N ARG A 31 -12.92 6.75 -8.92
CA ARG A 31 -12.85 7.13 -10.34
C ARG A 31 -12.51 8.60 -10.60
N LYS A 32 -12.52 9.45 -9.58
CA LYS A 32 -12.17 10.86 -9.72
C LYS A 32 -10.67 11.13 -9.56
N VAL A 33 -9.91 10.11 -9.14
CA VAL A 33 -8.47 10.24 -8.88
C VAL A 33 -7.70 9.51 -9.99
N GLU A 34 -7.34 10.27 -11.01
CA GLU A 34 -6.58 9.78 -12.17
C GLU A 34 -5.49 10.80 -12.55
N PRO A 35 -4.49 11.03 -11.67
CA PRO A 35 -3.39 11.94 -11.99
C PRO A 35 -2.60 11.46 -13.21
N ALA A 36 -1.98 12.40 -13.94
CA ALA A 36 -1.12 12.07 -15.07
C ALA A 36 0.11 11.30 -14.57
N LEU A 37 0.55 10.24 -15.22
CA LEU A 37 1.71 9.46 -14.80
C LEU A 37 3.02 10.21 -15.05
N PRO A 38 4.04 10.07 -14.19
CA PRO A 38 5.34 10.67 -14.42
C PRO A 38 6.06 9.99 -15.58
N SER A 39 6.91 10.73 -16.28
CA SER A 39 7.79 10.12 -17.27
C SER A 39 8.91 9.32 -16.61
N VAL A 40 9.47 8.36 -17.34
CA VAL A 40 10.62 7.56 -16.90
C VAL A 40 11.79 8.48 -16.54
N GLU A 41 12.05 9.53 -17.33
CA GLU A 41 13.12 10.50 -17.09
C GLU A 41 12.92 11.25 -15.78
N SER A 42 11.67 11.61 -15.45
CA SER A 42 11.36 12.27 -14.15
C SER A 42 11.66 11.36 -12.96
N LEU A 43 11.36 10.07 -13.08
CA LEU A 43 11.66 9.07 -12.06
C LEU A 43 13.18 8.85 -11.95
N ARG A 44 13.88 8.68 -13.08
CA ARG A 44 15.34 8.53 -13.13
C ARG A 44 16.10 9.73 -12.59
N GLY A 45 15.47 10.91 -12.61
CA GLY A 45 16.05 12.11 -11.98
C GLY A 45 16.44 11.92 -10.52
N LEU A 46 15.80 10.98 -9.80
CA LEU A 46 16.12 10.64 -8.41
C LEU A 46 17.51 9.99 -8.26
N LEU A 47 17.97 9.24 -9.27
CA LEU A 47 19.27 8.56 -9.29
C LEU A 47 20.45 9.55 -9.41
N HIS A 48 20.19 10.77 -9.86
CA HIS A 48 21.24 11.80 -10.07
C HIS A 48 21.39 12.75 -8.89
N LEU A 49 20.63 12.52 -7.80
CA LEU A 49 20.73 13.33 -6.60
C LEU A 49 21.93 12.88 -5.74
N GLU A 50 22.53 13.84 -5.03
CA GLU A 50 23.54 13.55 -4.02
C GLU A 50 22.88 13.07 -2.71
N ASN A 51 23.62 12.28 -1.92
CA ASN A 51 23.16 11.77 -0.62
C ASN A 51 21.87 10.96 -0.68
N THR A 52 21.71 10.14 -1.71
CA THR A 52 20.61 9.19 -1.85
C THR A 52 20.65 8.12 -0.75
N PRO A 53 19.61 7.30 -0.57
CA PRO A 53 19.59 6.24 0.43
C PRO A 53 20.83 5.33 0.36
N ALA A 54 21.35 4.98 1.53
CA ALA A 54 22.48 4.07 1.67
C ALA A 54 22.03 2.61 1.69
N ARG A 55 20.78 2.37 2.05
CA ARG A 55 20.19 1.03 2.16
C ARG A 55 18.68 1.08 2.03
N VAL A 56 18.11 0.11 1.32
CA VAL A 56 16.68 -0.17 1.31
C VAL A 56 16.48 -1.61 1.79
N SER A 57 15.66 -1.78 2.81
CA SER A 57 15.37 -3.08 3.44
C SER A 57 13.90 -3.19 3.78
N PHE A 58 13.46 -4.36 4.23
CA PHE A 58 12.08 -4.55 4.67
C PHE A 58 12.01 -5.43 5.91
N VAL A 59 10.90 -5.30 6.64
CA VAL A 59 10.47 -6.22 7.68
C VAL A 59 9.03 -6.64 7.41
N ALA A 60 8.72 -7.90 7.59
CA ALA A 60 7.36 -8.40 7.55
C ALA A 60 6.85 -8.60 8.98
N SER A 61 5.74 -7.97 9.36
CA SER A 61 5.10 -8.19 10.67
C SER A 61 4.40 -9.54 10.74
N SER A 62 3.90 -10.01 9.60
CA SER A 62 3.33 -11.34 9.41
C SER A 62 3.45 -11.78 7.97
N SER A 63 3.35 -13.10 7.76
CA SER A 63 3.27 -13.70 6.43
C SER A 63 2.30 -14.87 6.40
N GLN A 64 1.82 -15.21 5.22
CA GLN A 64 0.90 -16.33 5.02
C GLN A 64 1.12 -16.97 3.66
N GLN A 65 1.32 -18.28 3.63
CA GLN A 65 1.36 -19.01 2.37
C GLN A 65 -0.06 -19.04 1.79
N THR A 66 -0.24 -18.47 0.61
CA THR A 66 -1.44 -18.63 -0.20
C THR A 66 -1.22 -19.75 -1.23
N ASP A 67 -2.22 -20.06 -2.04
CA ASP A 67 -2.07 -21.05 -3.11
C ASP A 67 -1.09 -20.59 -4.22
N SER A 68 -0.78 -19.29 -4.30
CA SER A 68 0.00 -18.72 -5.41
C SER A 68 1.34 -18.10 -5.00
N PHE A 69 1.45 -17.47 -3.82
CA PHE A 69 2.64 -16.76 -3.35
C PHE A 69 2.64 -16.62 -1.82
N VAL A 70 3.72 -16.15 -1.23
CA VAL A 70 3.76 -15.81 0.20
C VAL A 70 3.30 -14.36 0.39
N LEU A 71 2.05 -14.21 0.85
CA LEU A 71 1.50 -12.91 1.20
C LEU A 71 2.12 -12.41 2.49
N GLY A 72 2.55 -11.14 2.53
CA GLY A 72 3.10 -10.51 3.73
C GLY A 72 2.49 -9.15 4.02
N HIS A 73 2.51 -8.79 5.31
CA HIS A 73 2.22 -7.44 5.76
C HIS A 73 3.53 -6.79 6.17
N SER A 74 4.09 -6.02 5.25
CA SER A 74 5.48 -5.57 5.30
C SER A 74 5.59 -4.06 5.48
N SER A 75 6.71 -3.63 6.05
CA SER A 75 7.15 -2.24 6.08
C SER A 75 8.48 -2.13 5.37
N VAL A 76 8.62 -1.16 4.47
CA VAL A 76 9.90 -0.86 3.82
C VAL A 76 10.63 0.21 4.62
N LEU A 77 11.92 0.03 4.77
CA LEU A 77 12.81 0.90 5.53
C LEU A 77 13.86 1.47 4.58
N VAL A 78 13.76 2.77 4.32
CA VAL A 78 14.69 3.53 3.47
C VAL A 78 15.63 4.27 4.40
N GLU A 79 16.91 3.94 4.39
CA GLU A 79 17.93 4.43 5.33
C GLU A 79 18.98 5.26 4.61
N TRP A 80 19.30 6.43 5.17
CA TRP A 80 20.38 7.31 4.73
C TRP A 80 21.66 7.10 5.55
N SER A 81 22.80 7.54 5.03
CA SER A 81 24.11 7.39 5.68
C SER A 81 24.23 8.05 7.05
N ASN A 82 23.38 9.03 7.36
CA ASN A 82 23.29 9.67 8.68
C ASN A 82 22.50 8.85 9.72
N GLY A 83 21.94 7.69 9.31
CA GLY A 83 21.14 6.82 10.14
C GLY A 83 19.65 7.16 10.19
N ASP A 84 19.20 8.21 9.51
CA ASP A 84 17.75 8.51 9.39
C ASP A 84 17.04 7.47 8.54
N ILE A 85 15.85 7.09 8.94
CA ILE A 85 14.99 6.12 8.25
C ILE A 85 13.67 6.77 7.87
N VAL A 86 13.21 6.55 6.64
CA VAL A 86 11.81 6.71 6.26
C VAL A 86 11.18 5.32 6.17
N MET A 87 10.06 5.13 6.86
CA MET A 87 9.29 3.90 6.84
C MET A 87 8.09 4.03 5.89
N ILE A 88 7.91 3.06 5.01
CA ILE A 88 6.76 2.97 4.11
C ILE A 88 5.92 1.78 4.55
N ASP A 89 4.65 2.03 4.87
CA ASP A 89 3.70 1.13 5.49
C ASP A 89 4.12 0.66 6.90
N ALA A 90 3.18 0.16 7.69
CA ALA A 90 3.41 -0.22 9.10
C ALA A 90 3.03 -1.68 9.40
N GLY A 91 2.53 -2.42 8.41
CA GLY A 91 2.06 -3.78 8.61
C GLY A 91 0.92 -3.90 9.61
N MET A 92 0.84 -5.03 10.29
CA MET A 92 -0.23 -5.36 11.24
C MET A 92 0.35 -5.79 12.60
N ASP A 93 -0.46 -5.68 13.67
CA ASP A 93 -0.16 -6.36 14.93
C ASP A 93 -0.61 -7.83 14.89
N GLU A 94 -0.26 -8.58 15.95
CA GLU A 94 -0.54 -10.01 16.03
C GLU A 94 -2.03 -10.35 15.89
N THR A 95 -2.88 -9.65 16.65
CA THR A 95 -4.33 -9.94 16.65
C THR A 95 -4.94 -9.68 15.30
N ALA A 96 -4.65 -8.52 14.71
CA ALA A 96 -5.16 -8.12 13.40
C ALA A 96 -4.62 -9.03 12.30
N ALA A 97 -3.35 -9.43 12.33
CA ALA A 97 -2.75 -10.34 11.37
C ALA A 97 -3.43 -11.73 11.38
N ILE A 98 -3.73 -12.26 12.58
CA ILE A 98 -4.44 -13.55 12.72
C ILE A 98 -5.87 -13.46 12.20
N GLU A 99 -6.61 -12.39 12.52
CA GLU A 99 -7.99 -12.20 12.06
C GLU A 99 -8.05 -12.00 10.55
N PHE A 100 -7.19 -11.16 10.02
CA PHE A 100 -7.09 -10.90 8.59
C PHE A 100 -6.65 -12.15 7.83
N GLY A 101 -5.67 -12.89 8.37
CA GLY A 101 -5.18 -14.13 7.77
C GLY A 101 -6.26 -15.21 7.62
N LYS A 102 -7.21 -15.31 8.56
CA LYS A 102 -8.37 -16.21 8.42
C LYS A 102 -9.27 -15.82 7.25
N LEU A 103 -9.44 -14.51 7.02
CA LEU A 103 -10.18 -14.00 5.86
C LEU A 103 -9.43 -14.36 4.57
N ILE A 104 -8.13 -14.10 4.50
CA ILE A 104 -7.29 -14.44 3.34
C ILE A 104 -7.37 -15.94 3.04
N GLN A 105 -7.23 -16.81 4.05
CA GLN A 105 -7.35 -18.25 3.88
C GLN A 105 -8.69 -18.65 3.26
N SER A 106 -9.77 -17.98 3.65
CA SER A 106 -11.10 -18.27 3.11
C SER A 106 -11.29 -17.83 1.66
N VAL A 107 -10.53 -16.81 1.19
CA VAL A 107 -10.69 -16.21 -0.15
C VAL A 107 -9.61 -16.68 -1.12
N MET A 108 -8.36 -16.80 -0.66
CA MET A 108 -7.19 -17.11 -1.48
C MET A 108 -6.61 -18.50 -1.22
N GLY A 109 -7.20 -19.28 -0.30
CA GLY A 109 -6.65 -20.57 0.11
C GLY A 109 -5.38 -20.45 0.96
N GLY A 110 -4.62 -21.54 1.06
CA GLY A 110 -3.32 -21.59 1.72
C GLY A 110 -3.35 -21.92 3.21
N GLY A 111 -2.25 -21.63 3.90
CA GLY A 111 -1.99 -21.95 5.30
C GLY A 111 -2.53 -20.92 6.29
N GLU A 112 -2.20 -21.14 7.56
CA GLU A 112 -2.46 -20.16 8.62
C GLU A 112 -1.45 -19.01 8.58
N PRO A 113 -1.80 -17.80 9.08
CA PRO A 113 -0.84 -16.69 9.17
C PRO A 113 0.27 -16.99 10.19
N GLU A 114 1.49 -16.65 9.84
CA GLU A 114 2.66 -16.65 10.72
C GLU A 114 2.95 -15.21 11.14
N VAL A 115 2.95 -14.95 12.44
CA VAL A 115 3.25 -13.64 13.03
C VAL A 115 4.71 -13.57 13.40
N HIS A 116 5.42 -12.56 12.89
CA HIS A 116 6.85 -12.35 13.14
C HIS A 116 7.12 -11.30 14.23
N GLY A 117 6.15 -10.42 14.48
CA GLY A 117 6.20 -9.36 15.50
C GLY A 117 5.55 -8.06 15.04
N THR A 118 5.38 -7.13 15.97
CA THR A 118 4.96 -5.77 15.62
C THR A 118 6.12 -5.01 14.98
N ILE A 119 5.83 -4.00 14.14
CA ILE A 119 6.89 -3.15 13.57
C ILE A 119 7.78 -2.54 14.67
N ALA A 120 7.21 -2.20 15.84
CA ALA A 120 7.95 -1.70 16.98
C ALA A 120 8.96 -2.72 17.52
N SER A 121 8.56 -3.98 17.68
CA SER A 121 9.46 -5.05 18.16
C SER A 121 10.54 -5.41 17.15
N LEU A 122 10.21 -5.36 15.85
CA LEU A 122 11.14 -5.68 14.77
C LEU A 122 12.19 -4.59 14.57
N LEU A 123 11.83 -3.32 14.75
CA LEU A 123 12.77 -2.20 14.72
C LEU A 123 13.65 -2.11 15.98
N GLY A 124 13.12 -2.53 17.13
CA GLY A 124 13.83 -2.42 18.42
C GLY A 124 14.33 -0.99 18.69
N GLU A 125 15.59 -0.84 19.08
CA GLU A 125 16.19 0.47 19.38
C GLU A 125 16.24 1.41 18.15
N ARG A 126 16.19 0.87 16.95
CA ARG A 126 16.22 1.67 15.72
C ARG A 126 14.91 2.42 15.45
N ILE A 127 13.87 2.20 16.22
CA ILE A 127 12.60 2.92 16.12
C ILE A 127 12.78 4.46 16.20
N MET A 128 13.79 4.93 16.96
CA MET A 128 14.12 6.36 17.09
C MET A 128 14.79 6.95 15.85
N GLN A 129 15.32 6.10 14.97
CA GLN A 129 15.90 6.51 13.68
C GLN A 129 14.83 6.80 12.62
N VAL A 130 13.60 6.32 12.78
CA VAL A 130 12.50 6.61 11.86
C VAL A 130 12.11 8.08 12.00
N LYS A 131 12.34 8.89 10.96
CA LYS A 131 12.08 10.34 10.93
C LYS A 131 10.82 10.72 10.17
N ALA A 132 10.37 9.83 9.29
CA ALA A 132 9.11 9.99 8.60
C ALA A 132 8.46 8.63 8.33
N VAL A 133 7.15 8.64 8.17
CA VAL A 133 6.33 7.49 7.77
C VAL A 133 5.49 7.90 6.57
N GLY A 134 5.38 7.04 5.59
CA GLY A 134 4.44 7.16 4.48
C GLY A 134 3.63 5.89 4.33
N PHE A 135 2.48 5.97 3.69
CA PHE A 135 1.66 4.81 3.39
C PHE A 135 1.41 4.71 1.89
N THR A 136 1.57 3.50 1.34
CA THR A 136 1.18 3.23 -0.05
C THR A 136 -0.32 3.47 -0.22
N HIS A 137 -1.11 3.12 0.79
CA HIS A 137 -2.53 3.47 0.91
C HIS A 137 -3.03 3.20 2.34
N LEU A 138 -4.28 3.56 2.65
CA LEU A 138 -4.79 3.50 4.02
C LEU A 138 -5.72 2.30 4.29
N HIS A 139 -5.45 1.13 3.69
CA HIS A 139 -6.07 -0.10 4.16
C HIS A 139 -5.47 -0.53 5.50
N ILE A 140 -6.22 -1.31 6.24
CA ILE A 140 -5.87 -1.67 7.61
C ILE A 140 -4.58 -2.50 7.69
N ASP A 141 -4.32 -3.33 6.71
CA ASP A 141 -3.14 -4.19 6.61
C ASP A 141 -1.83 -3.44 6.30
N HIS A 142 -1.93 -2.16 5.92
CA HIS A 142 -0.79 -1.25 5.78
C HIS A 142 -0.64 -0.28 6.97
N THR A 143 -1.73 0.00 7.70
CA THR A 143 -1.76 1.07 8.71
C THR A 143 -1.83 0.59 10.14
N GLN A 144 -2.31 -0.63 10.40
CA GLN A 144 -2.73 -1.06 11.73
C GLN A 144 -1.57 -1.13 12.74
N GLY A 145 -0.34 -1.44 12.28
CA GLY A 145 0.84 -1.46 13.14
C GLY A 145 1.29 -0.10 13.67
N ILE A 146 0.73 1.03 13.15
CA ILE A 146 1.20 2.38 13.49
C ILE A 146 0.98 2.75 14.96
N LEU A 147 -0.10 2.28 15.59
CA LEU A 147 -0.36 2.59 17.00
C LEU A 147 0.68 1.94 17.93
N ASN A 148 1.09 0.71 17.65
CA ASN A 148 2.15 0.03 18.38
C ASN A 148 3.50 0.72 18.17
N PHE A 149 3.79 1.16 16.94
CA PHE A 149 4.97 1.97 16.64
C PHE A 149 4.99 3.26 17.45
N CYS A 150 3.90 4.02 17.45
CA CYS A 150 3.78 5.27 18.19
C CYS A 150 3.89 5.10 19.70
N ALA A 151 3.25 4.04 20.25
CA ALA A 151 3.32 3.74 21.68
C ALA A 151 4.75 3.41 22.13
N ALA A 152 5.51 2.67 21.32
CA ALA A 152 6.90 2.33 21.63
C ALA A 152 7.86 3.51 21.43
N ARG A 153 7.58 4.38 20.45
CA ARG A 153 8.42 5.55 20.16
C ARG A 153 8.27 6.66 21.19
N GLY A 154 7.04 6.96 21.64
CA GLY A 154 6.75 7.95 22.65
C GLY A 154 6.81 9.41 22.21
N GLU A 155 7.13 9.71 20.94
CA GLU A 155 7.22 11.07 20.39
C GLU A 155 6.74 11.12 18.94
N GLY A 156 6.40 12.32 18.45
CA GLY A 156 5.88 12.58 17.10
C GLY A 156 6.88 12.23 16.00
N VAL A 157 6.33 11.87 14.83
CA VAL A 157 7.10 11.59 13.61
C VAL A 157 6.34 12.12 12.39
N ARG A 158 7.04 12.57 11.37
CA ARG A 158 6.42 13.13 10.17
C ARG A 158 5.62 12.09 9.41
N LEU A 159 4.44 12.51 8.92
CA LEU A 159 3.65 11.75 7.95
C LEU A 159 3.83 12.36 6.55
N LEU A 160 4.36 11.56 5.62
CA LEU A 160 4.44 11.91 4.20
C LEU A 160 3.13 11.48 3.53
N GLN A 161 2.30 12.44 3.15
CA GLN A 161 0.94 12.15 2.68
C GLN A 161 0.53 13.10 1.55
N SER A 162 -0.16 12.57 0.52
CA SER A 162 -0.80 13.36 -0.52
C SER A 162 -2.16 13.89 -0.05
N SER A 163 -2.65 14.97 -0.69
CA SER A 163 -4.00 15.49 -0.44
C SER A 163 -5.09 14.45 -0.72
N TYR A 164 -4.92 13.60 -1.73
CA TYR A 164 -5.88 12.53 -2.01
C TYR A 164 -5.96 11.51 -0.87
N GLN A 165 -4.82 11.14 -0.30
CA GLN A 165 -4.77 10.21 0.82
C GLN A 165 -5.32 10.84 2.11
N ARG A 166 -5.13 12.16 2.32
CA ARG A 166 -5.66 12.89 3.47
C ARG A 166 -7.18 13.06 3.41
N ASP A 167 -7.73 13.42 2.24
CA ASP A 167 -9.08 13.98 2.13
C ASP A 167 -10.11 12.99 1.59
N LEU A 168 -9.69 11.89 0.96
CA LEU A 168 -10.58 10.99 0.26
C LEU A 168 -10.59 9.59 0.86
N HIS A 169 -11.61 9.32 1.67
CA HIS A 169 -11.80 8.03 2.34
C HIS A 169 -13.13 7.39 1.94
N ASN A 170 -13.15 6.08 1.90
CA ASN A 170 -14.36 5.28 1.78
C ASN A 170 -14.38 4.20 2.86
N PHE A 171 -15.38 3.34 2.89
CA PHE A 171 -15.56 2.35 3.96
C PHE A 171 -14.35 1.40 4.15
N ASN A 172 -13.49 1.22 3.15
CA ASN A 172 -12.28 0.40 3.26
C ASN A 172 -11.09 1.17 3.84
N THR A 173 -11.00 2.48 3.61
CA THR A 173 -9.87 3.31 4.04
C THR A 173 -10.16 4.15 5.29
N THR A 174 -11.45 4.31 5.66
CA THR A 174 -11.84 5.12 6.83
C THR A 174 -11.18 4.63 8.11
N LYS A 175 -11.14 3.30 8.35
CA LYS A 175 -10.50 2.78 9.55
C LYS A 175 -9.00 3.04 9.61
N GLY A 176 -8.29 2.88 8.50
CA GLY A 176 -6.87 3.23 8.40
C GLY A 176 -6.63 4.72 8.59
N ALA A 177 -7.49 5.59 8.03
CA ALA A 177 -7.41 7.03 8.23
C ALA A 177 -7.64 7.42 9.71
N GLU A 178 -8.57 6.78 10.41
CA GLU A 178 -8.77 6.93 11.84
C GLU A 178 -7.51 6.56 12.63
N LEU A 179 -6.92 5.38 12.37
CA LEU A 179 -5.69 4.93 13.02
C LEU A 179 -4.54 5.94 12.81
N VAL A 180 -4.38 6.45 11.60
CA VAL A 180 -3.36 7.46 11.27
C VAL A 180 -3.66 8.77 12.03
N SER A 181 -4.91 9.22 12.10
CA SER A 181 -5.28 10.46 12.79
C SER A 181 -5.13 10.39 14.31
N GLU A 182 -5.29 9.19 14.91
CA GLU A 182 -5.14 8.93 16.33
C GLU A 182 -3.69 8.62 16.74
N SER A 183 -2.78 8.51 15.77
CA SER A 183 -1.38 8.14 15.97
C SER A 183 -0.51 9.34 16.34
N CYS A 184 0.79 9.10 16.55
CA CYS A 184 1.79 10.13 16.77
C CYS A 184 2.26 10.82 15.46
N LEU A 185 1.62 10.53 14.32
CA LEU A 185 2.05 11.06 13.04
C LEU A 185 1.67 12.52 12.88
N GLU A 186 2.65 13.35 12.54
CA GLU A 186 2.50 14.76 12.29
C GLU A 186 2.41 15.01 10.78
N PRO A 187 1.23 15.36 10.22
CA PRO A 187 1.05 15.47 8.79
C PRO A 187 1.99 16.50 8.16
N THR A 188 2.75 16.08 7.16
CA THR A 188 3.50 16.95 6.27
C THR A 188 2.87 16.82 4.89
N PHE A 189 2.15 17.85 4.46
CA PHE A 189 1.41 17.80 3.22
C PHE A 189 2.29 18.18 2.04
N SER A 190 2.08 17.47 0.94
CA SER A 190 2.51 17.91 -0.37
C SER A 190 1.26 18.12 -1.23
N GLU A 191 1.08 19.34 -1.73
CA GLU A 191 0.00 19.67 -2.64
C GLU A 191 0.44 19.40 -4.08
N GLY A 192 -0.45 18.83 -4.86
CA GLY A 192 -0.25 18.60 -6.29
C GLY A 192 -0.40 17.15 -6.74
N GLY A 193 -0.61 16.96 -8.02
CA GLY A 193 -0.76 15.65 -8.67
C GLY A 193 0.52 15.13 -9.33
N GLY A 194 1.69 15.73 -9.02
CA GLY A 194 2.98 15.38 -9.59
C GLY A 194 3.88 14.56 -8.67
N LEU A 195 5.10 14.29 -9.14
CA LEU A 195 6.16 13.66 -8.35
C LEU A 195 6.55 14.62 -7.21
N MET A 196 6.45 14.17 -5.97
CA MET A 196 6.72 14.93 -4.77
C MET A 196 8.01 14.41 -4.14
N SER A 197 9.08 15.18 -4.27
CA SER A 197 10.39 14.93 -3.65
C SER A 197 10.54 15.72 -2.34
N PHE A 198 11.47 15.28 -1.52
CA PHE A 198 11.71 15.85 -0.19
C PHE A 198 13.18 16.22 -0.04
N ASP A 199 13.51 17.49 0.18
CA ASP A 199 14.89 17.96 0.36
C ASP A 199 15.62 17.24 1.50
N GLN A 200 14.87 16.80 2.53
CA GLN A 200 15.42 16.09 3.69
C GLN A 200 15.67 14.61 3.39
N TYR A 201 15.08 14.08 2.34
CA TYR A 201 15.14 12.66 1.94
C TYR A 201 15.48 12.55 0.44
N PRO A 202 16.67 13.03 0.02
CA PRO A 202 17.07 12.99 -1.38
C PRO A 202 17.11 11.55 -1.89
N GLY A 203 16.62 11.35 -3.10
CA GLY A 203 16.46 10.00 -3.69
C GLY A 203 15.16 9.31 -3.33
N LEU A 204 14.29 9.91 -2.49
CA LEU A 204 12.93 9.45 -2.24
C LEU A 204 11.93 10.45 -2.85
N ALA A 205 10.95 9.92 -3.53
CA ALA A 205 9.78 10.69 -3.95
C ALA A 205 8.50 9.85 -3.80
N MET A 206 7.36 10.53 -3.70
CA MET A 206 6.06 9.88 -3.73
C MET A 206 5.19 10.47 -4.84
N TYR A 207 4.25 9.66 -5.33
CA TYR A 207 3.39 10.03 -6.44
C TYR A 207 1.99 9.43 -6.26
N PRO A 208 0.91 10.23 -6.30
CA PRO A 208 -0.44 9.69 -6.19
C PRO A 208 -0.80 8.90 -7.45
N LEU A 209 -1.30 7.69 -7.26
CA LEU A 209 -1.69 6.78 -8.34
C LEU A 209 -3.21 6.73 -8.54
N GLY A 210 -3.98 6.71 -7.46
CA GLY A 210 -5.38 6.32 -7.48
C GLY A 210 -5.54 4.82 -7.84
N GLY A 211 -6.66 4.47 -8.42
CA GLY A 211 -6.92 3.11 -8.93
C GLY A 211 -7.41 2.15 -7.87
N HIS A 212 -6.56 1.64 -7.00
CA HIS A 212 -6.93 0.70 -5.93
C HIS A 212 -7.71 1.41 -4.80
N THR A 213 -7.17 2.52 -4.31
CA THR A 213 -7.89 3.47 -3.43
C THR A 213 -7.73 4.90 -3.96
N PRO A 214 -8.55 5.86 -3.51
CA PRO A 214 -8.33 7.26 -3.88
C PRO A 214 -6.94 7.77 -3.47
N GLY A 215 -6.44 7.30 -2.32
CA GLY A 215 -5.16 7.69 -1.75
C GLY A 215 -3.97 6.79 -2.12
N SER A 216 -4.12 5.86 -3.07
CA SER A 216 -3.00 5.01 -3.51
C SER A 216 -1.83 5.86 -4.01
N THR A 217 -0.65 5.57 -3.48
CA THR A 217 0.58 6.34 -3.63
C THR A 217 1.74 5.41 -3.99
N LEU A 218 2.48 5.76 -5.05
CA LEU A 218 3.76 5.16 -5.39
C LEU A 218 4.85 5.82 -4.55
N PHE A 219 5.76 5.04 -4.02
CA PHE A 219 7.05 5.55 -3.53
C PHE A 219 8.14 5.12 -4.49
N ALA A 220 8.92 6.09 -4.98
CA ALA A 220 10.08 5.87 -5.82
C ALA A 220 11.35 6.16 -5.01
N VAL A 221 12.27 5.21 -4.96
CA VAL A 221 13.46 5.25 -4.10
C VAL A 221 14.70 4.90 -4.92
N ALA A 222 15.70 5.78 -4.91
CA ALA A 222 17.01 5.49 -5.46
C ALA A 222 17.74 4.48 -4.56
N ASP A 223 18.26 3.39 -5.14
CA ASP A 223 19.05 2.35 -4.48
C ASP A 223 20.33 2.08 -5.30
N GLY A 224 21.36 2.87 -5.07
CA GLY A 224 22.56 2.89 -5.89
C GLY A 224 22.27 3.41 -7.30
N ASP A 225 22.47 2.58 -8.30
CA ASP A 225 22.25 2.87 -9.73
C ASP A 225 20.88 2.41 -10.25
N ARG A 226 20.01 1.89 -9.39
CA ARG A 226 18.66 1.45 -9.73
C ARG A 226 17.60 2.21 -8.94
N LEU A 227 16.39 2.21 -9.49
CA LEU A 227 15.20 2.82 -8.92
C LEU A 227 14.23 1.74 -8.45
N LEU A 228 13.86 1.76 -7.18
CA LEU A 228 12.85 0.89 -6.62
C LEU A 228 11.50 1.61 -6.59
N LEU A 229 10.46 0.96 -7.11
CA LEU A 229 9.10 1.49 -7.18
C LEU A 229 8.16 0.67 -6.31
N PHE A 230 7.76 1.20 -5.16
CA PHE A 230 6.81 0.56 -4.25
C PHE A 230 5.38 0.95 -4.64
N SER A 231 4.70 0.05 -5.34
CA SER A 231 3.42 0.31 -6.01
C SER A 231 2.18 0.13 -5.12
N GLY A 232 2.36 -0.34 -3.87
CA GLY A 232 1.22 -0.76 -3.05
C GLY A 232 0.46 -1.92 -3.69
N ASP A 233 -0.86 -1.85 -3.60
CA ASP A 233 -1.78 -2.91 -4.01
C ASP A 233 -2.35 -2.73 -5.42
N ILE A 234 -1.57 -2.16 -6.34
CA ILE A 234 -1.98 -2.15 -7.76
C ILE A 234 -2.06 -3.57 -8.29
N THR A 235 -1.14 -4.44 -7.84
CA THR A 235 -1.19 -5.90 -8.00
C THR A 235 -0.99 -6.59 -6.65
N ASN A 236 -1.32 -7.89 -6.56
CA ASN A 236 -1.09 -8.66 -5.34
C ASN A 236 0.27 -9.36 -5.34
N SER A 237 0.80 -9.70 -6.50
CA SER A 237 2.09 -10.37 -6.64
C SER A 237 2.88 -9.86 -7.85
N LYS A 238 4.18 -10.11 -7.88
CA LYS A 238 5.05 -9.81 -9.02
C LYS A 238 4.62 -10.58 -10.27
N ALA A 239 4.18 -11.82 -10.09
CA ALA A 239 3.65 -12.63 -11.20
C ALA A 239 2.39 -11.99 -11.82
N ASP A 240 1.48 -11.43 -11.00
CA ASP A 240 0.30 -10.74 -11.50
C ASP A 240 0.65 -9.44 -12.26
N LEU A 241 1.74 -8.77 -11.88
CA LEU A 241 2.26 -7.62 -12.63
C LEU A 241 2.78 -8.05 -14.00
N ILE A 242 3.67 -9.04 -14.04
CA ILE A 242 4.31 -9.53 -15.28
C ILE A 242 3.28 -10.10 -16.27
N GLU A 243 2.24 -10.77 -15.77
CA GLU A 243 1.21 -11.39 -16.60
C GLU A 243 0.02 -10.47 -16.89
N ASP A 244 0.09 -9.20 -16.47
CA ASP A 244 -1.05 -8.24 -16.49
C ASP A 244 -2.36 -8.86 -15.94
N ARG A 245 -2.27 -9.62 -14.87
CA ARG A 245 -3.41 -10.34 -14.32
C ARG A 245 -4.24 -9.40 -13.42
N PRO A 246 -5.51 -9.14 -13.75
CA PRO A 246 -6.38 -8.32 -12.92
C PRO A 246 -6.81 -9.07 -11.65
N LYS A 247 -7.10 -8.34 -10.59
CA LYS A 247 -7.76 -8.88 -9.41
C LYS A 247 -9.17 -9.40 -9.76
N PRO A 248 -9.71 -10.38 -9.03
CA PRO A 248 -11.06 -10.92 -9.29
C PRO A 248 -12.13 -9.82 -9.24
N LEU A 249 -13.10 -9.85 -10.15
CA LEU A 249 -14.17 -8.83 -10.22
C LEU A 249 -14.95 -8.70 -8.91
N VAL A 250 -15.21 -9.81 -8.22
CA VAL A 250 -15.89 -9.81 -6.90
C VAL A 250 -15.10 -8.97 -5.90
N TYR A 251 -13.76 -9.11 -5.89
CA TYR A 251 -12.88 -8.30 -5.07
C TYR A 251 -13.01 -6.82 -5.44
N SER A 252 -12.76 -6.47 -6.70
CA SER A 252 -12.69 -5.07 -7.16
C SER A 252 -14.03 -4.33 -7.18
N TYR A 253 -15.17 -5.05 -7.14
CA TYR A 253 -16.50 -4.41 -7.17
C TYR A 253 -17.27 -4.50 -5.86
N LEU A 254 -17.08 -5.56 -5.06
CA LEU A 254 -17.87 -5.78 -3.86
C LEU A 254 -17.06 -5.64 -2.57
N MET A 255 -15.80 -6.08 -2.56
CA MET A 255 -14.96 -6.04 -1.36
C MET A 255 -14.16 -4.74 -1.27
N VAL A 256 -13.45 -4.40 -2.33
CA VAL A 256 -12.65 -3.18 -2.44
C VAL A 256 -13.08 -2.43 -3.70
N PRO A 257 -13.82 -1.31 -3.59
CA PRO A 257 -14.24 -0.54 -4.76
C PRO A 257 -13.04 0.07 -5.47
N GLU A 258 -12.55 -0.58 -6.53
CA GLU A 258 -11.45 -0.13 -7.36
C GLU A 258 -11.92 0.60 -8.62
N ASN A 259 -11.09 1.47 -9.14
CA ASN A 259 -11.19 1.91 -10.53
C ASN A 259 -10.44 0.92 -11.43
N THR A 260 -11.12 -0.12 -11.87
CA THR A 260 -10.52 -1.23 -12.63
C THR A 260 -9.87 -0.79 -13.96
N LYS A 261 -10.34 0.32 -14.57
CA LYS A 261 -9.68 0.89 -15.75
C LYS A 261 -8.35 1.54 -15.39
N ARG A 262 -8.32 2.26 -14.28
CA ARG A 262 -7.09 2.91 -13.80
C ARG A 262 -6.08 1.88 -13.32
N THR A 263 -6.51 0.84 -12.58
CA THR A 263 -5.60 -0.23 -12.15
C THR A 263 -5.02 -1.01 -13.32
N ALA A 264 -5.79 -1.26 -14.39
CA ALA A 264 -5.26 -1.86 -15.62
C ALA A 264 -4.16 -0.98 -16.25
N LEU A 265 -4.45 0.31 -16.48
CA LEU A 265 -3.45 1.26 -16.99
C LEU A 265 -2.20 1.34 -16.10
N LEU A 266 -2.38 1.27 -14.78
CA LEU A 266 -1.26 1.30 -13.84
C LEU A 266 -0.43 0.00 -13.88
N ARG A 267 -1.05 -1.16 -14.07
CA ARG A 267 -0.31 -2.42 -14.27
C ARG A 267 0.49 -2.40 -15.56
N ASP A 268 -0.12 -1.98 -16.68
CA ASP A 268 0.59 -1.82 -17.95
C ASP A 268 1.81 -0.90 -17.78
N TRP A 269 1.60 0.29 -17.21
CA TRP A 269 2.66 1.28 -17.00
C TRP A 269 3.77 0.79 -16.06
N LEU A 270 3.41 0.13 -14.94
CA LEU A 270 4.39 -0.44 -14.01
C LEU A 270 5.15 -1.62 -14.65
N GLY A 271 4.46 -2.43 -15.46
CA GLY A 271 5.07 -3.51 -16.22
C GLY A 271 6.10 -3.00 -17.23
N GLU A 272 5.75 -1.94 -17.99
CA GLU A 272 6.69 -1.27 -18.91
C GLU A 272 7.91 -0.70 -18.17
N LEU A 273 7.70 -0.12 -16.97
CA LEU A 273 8.81 0.38 -16.15
C LEU A 273 9.71 -0.75 -15.65
N ASP A 274 9.15 -1.87 -15.26
CA ASP A 274 9.85 -3.03 -14.75
C ASP A 274 10.70 -3.78 -15.82
N GLU A 275 10.46 -3.51 -17.10
CA GLU A 275 11.28 -4.01 -18.21
C GLU A 275 12.64 -3.28 -18.36
N HIS A 276 12.82 -2.15 -17.66
CA HIS A 276 14.09 -1.42 -17.67
C HIS A 276 15.09 -2.01 -16.68
N ASP A 277 16.32 -2.24 -17.09
CA ASP A 277 17.39 -2.83 -16.26
C ASP A 277 17.71 -2.02 -14.99
N ASP A 278 17.39 -0.73 -14.97
CA ASP A 278 17.64 0.21 -13.89
C ASP A 278 16.39 0.50 -13.02
N ILE A 279 15.27 -0.15 -13.27
CA ILE A 279 14.01 0.06 -12.53
C ILE A 279 13.45 -1.30 -12.06
N GLU A 280 13.07 -1.37 -10.81
CA GLU A 280 12.46 -2.57 -10.23
C GLU A 280 11.14 -2.20 -9.52
N VAL A 281 10.04 -2.82 -9.92
CA VAL A 281 8.75 -2.66 -9.24
C VAL A 281 8.62 -3.69 -8.12
N VAL A 282 8.46 -3.19 -6.90
CA VAL A 282 8.32 -3.99 -5.68
C VAL A 282 6.85 -3.99 -5.24
N VAL A 283 6.26 -5.16 -5.16
CA VAL A 283 4.85 -5.36 -4.80
C VAL A 283 4.73 -5.57 -3.29
N SER A 284 3.84 -4.81 -2.63
CA SER A 284 3.77 -4.74 -1.16
C SER A 284 3.50 -6.08 -0.46
N HIS A 285 2.70 -6.95 -1.06
CA HIS A 285 2.29 -8.22 -0.43
C HIS A 285 3.13 -9.43 -0.85
N ASP A 286 3.99 -9.31 -1.85
CA ASP A 286 4.81 -10.42 -2.34
C ASP A 286 6.14 -10.50 -1.58
N VAL A 287 6.16 -11.27 -0.50
CA VAL A 287 7.36 -11.44 0.35
C VAL A 287 8.52 -12.05 -0.42
N ASP A 288 8.26 -12.93 -1.36
CA ASP A 288 9.32 -13.56 -2.15
C ASP A 288 9.93 -12.56 -3.14
N ASN A 289 9.14 -11.70 -3.77
CA ASN A 289 9.64 -10.57 -4.55
C ASN A 289 10.46 -9.61 -3.67
N MET A 290 9.94 -9.23 -2.49
CA MET A 290 10.67 -8.35 -1.58
C MET A 290 12.02 -8.95 -1.15
N ARG A 291 12.08 -10.25 -0.83
CA ARG A 291 13.32 -10.94 -0.49
C ARG A 291 14.33 -11.04 -1.64
N ALA A 292 13.83 -11.14 -2.86
CA ALA A 292 14.69 -11.19 -4.05
C ALA A 292 15.34 -9.84 -4.37
N VAL A 293 14.64 -8.73 -4.05
CA VAL A 293 15.03 -7.38 -4.44
C VAL A 293 15.70 -6.61 -3.29
N LEU A 294 15.18 -6.75 -2.07
CA LEU A 294 15.59 -5.96 -0.90
C LEU A 294 16.41 -6.78 0.08
N GLN A 295 17.21 -6.08 0.88
CA GLN A 295 17.88 -6.69 2.01
C GLN A 295 16.88 -6.98 3.14
N ALA A 296 17.07 -8.07 3.89
CA ALA A 296 16.39 -8.22 5.16
C ALA A 296 16.97 -7.21 6.16
N PHE A 297 16.09 -6.65 6.99
CA PHE A 297 16.46 -5.66 8.02
C PHE A 297 17.21 -6.29 9.19
#